data_f650b4c0624351761c927b3d68fa6ec0
#
_entry.id   f650b4c0624351761c927b3d68fa6ec0
#
_cell.length_a   1.000
_cell.length_b   1.000
_cell.length_c   1.000
_cell.angle_alpha   90.00
_cell.angle_beta   90.00
_cell.angle_gamma   90.00
#
_symmetry.space_group_name_H-M   'P 1'
#
loop_
_entity.id
_entity.type
_entity.pdbx_description
1 polymer ?
#
loop_
_entity_poly.entity_id
_entity_poly.type
_entity_poly.pdbx_seq_one_letter_code
_entity_poly.pdbx_strand_id
1 'polypeptide(L)'
;MLQTANRHLIFILLLLCLLMLLKELIYCPWRAKYIAISIRQRMHEVYQMEHPRRRPINAAKNRLRKQKRIAVIVIACYRTALLRRVLNDISRLLPKSGKFGVFVSLGCDNSDARQIMEQFTNIVQIESQRLNSTREVNSTGYGEELSAAFLARITTERRKSLLKRGRRDELIRISAQYKYALSIVFDVFAYDYAVFIEENSLISDDFFEYFLAGERLLSQDTSIFCISAWNDNGIPSLIERNNSLLWRSDFFSGVGWMISSSTWSDLSNQWVELFWDEWLRMKMYDQGKVCIRPEISRIAIADDSSSREVVEETEPYGFKAVTLNAEPFNFTAANLDYLIREHYDAELEKTIGEAIIVEESDIFNGLMDHNRSPIKIYYSTTQQFERLSTFFRYVPYSQVCFVLH
;
A
#
# COMPACT_ATOMS: atom_id res chain seq x y z
N MET A 1 6.51 -16.42 -62.04
CA MET A 1 5.21 -16.35 -61.33
C MET A 1 5.24 -16.95 -59.92
N LEU A 2 5.88 -18.09 -59.66
CA LEU A 2 5.89 -18.67 -58.29
C LEU A 2 6.67 -17.83 -57.22
N GLN A 3 7.73 -17.12 -57.61
CA GLN A 3 8.51 -16.30 -56.68
C GLN A 3 7.78 -15.01 -56.22
N THR A 4 6.90 -14.46 -57.06
CA THR A 4 6.10 -13.29 -56.72
C THR A 4 4.95 -13.66 -55.76
N ALA A 5 4.31 -14.83 -55.97
CA ALA A 5 3.25 -15.33 -55.09
C ALA A 5 3.75 -15.60 -53.65
N ASN A 6 4.96 -16.16 -53.52
CA ASN A 6 5.58 -16.38 -52.18
C ASN A 6 5.88 -15.07 -51.46
N ARG A 7 6.34 -14.04 -52.17
CA ARG A 7 6.59 -12.71 -51.55
C ARG A 7 5.32 -12.05 -51.07
N HIS A 8 4.21 -12.16 -51.82
CA HIS A 8 2.93 -11.62 -51.36
C HIS A 8 2.40 -12.40 -50.16
N LEU A 9 2.51 -13.71 -50.13
CA LEU A 9 2.08 -14.53 -48.99
C LEU A 9 2.88 -14.19 -47.72
N ILE A 10 4.23 -14.04 -47.82
CA ILE A 10 5.07 -13.63 -46.71
C ILE A 10 4.69 -12.22 -46.23
N PHE A 11 4.43 -11.27 -47.12
CA PHE A 11 3.99 -9.93 -46.78
C PHE A 11 2.65 -9.92 -46.05
N ILE A 12 1.67 -10.72 -46.51
CA ILE A 12 0.37 -10.87 -45.85
C ILE A 12 0.51 -11.47 -44.45
N LEU A 13 1.36 -12.51 -44.29
CA LEU A 13 1.63 -13.11 -42.98
C LEU A 13 2.29 -12.12 -42.02
N LEU A 14 3.28 -11.34 -42.47
CA LEU A 14 3.92 -10.31 -41.68
C LEU A 14 2.93 -9.19 -41.28
N LEU A 15 2.05 -8.80 -42.21
CA LEU A 15 1.00 -7.81 -41.94
C LEU A 15 -0.01 -8.34 -40.91
N LEU A 16 -0.41 -9.60 -41.01
CA LEU A 16 -1.31 -10.24 -40.03
C LEU A 16 -0.64 -10.36 -38.65
N CYS A 17 0.62 -10.74 -38.59
CA CYS A 17 1.39 -10.73 -37.35
C CYS A 17 1.51 -9.33 -36.73
N LEU A 18 1.76 -8.32 -37.57
CA LEU A 18 1.80 -6.93 -37.12
C LEU A 18 0.43 -6.43 -36.62
N LEU A 19 -0.65 -6.80 -37.30
CA LEU A 19 -2.01 -6.49 -36.89
C LEU A 19 -2.40 -7.21 -35.59
N MET A 20 -1.97 -8.46 -35.41
CA MET A 20 -2.16 -9.17 -34.13
C MET A 20 -1.38 -8.50 -32.99
N LEU A 21 -0.11 -8.10 -33.21
CA LEU A 21 0.69 -7.37 -32.25
C LEU A 21 0.08 -5.99 -31.92
N LEU A 22 -0.40 -5.27 -32.93
CA LEU A 22 -1.12 -4.00 -32.75
C LEU A 22 -2.44 -4.19 -32.02
N LYS A 23 -3.18 -5.27 -32.30
CA LYS A 23 -4.40 -5.61 -31.56
C LYS A 23 -4.11 -5.89 -30.09
N GLU A 24 -3.05 -6.63 -29.77
CA GLU A 24 -2.59 -6.85 -28.39
C GLU A 24 -2.19 -5.54 -27.70
N LEU A 25 -1.48 -4.64 -28.40
CA LEU A 25 -1.08 -3.33 -27.89
C LEU A 25 -2.28 -2.38 -27.67
N ILE A 26 -3.32 -2.48 -28.49
CA ILE A 26 -4.53 -1.64 -28.39
C ILE A 26 -5.50 -2.18 -27.32
N TYR A 27 -5.64 -3.50 -27.21
CA TYR A 27 -6.56 -4.13 -26.26
C TYR A 27 -5.97 -4.34 -24.85
N CYS A 28 -4.66 -4.34 -24.71
CA CYS A 28 -4.00 -4.39 -23.39
C CYS A 28 -2.83 -3.40 -23.34
N PRO A 29 -3.09 -2.08 -23.24
CA PRO A 29 -2.04 -1.05 -23.16
C PRO A 29 -1.11 -1.26 -21.95
N TRP A 30 -1.53 -2.05 -20.96
CA TRP A 30 -0.75 -2.44 -19.79
C TRP A 30 0.34 -3.47 -20.12
N ARG A 31 0.09 -4.38 -21.05
CA ARG A 31 1.10 -5.39 -21.46
C ARG A 31 2.30 -4.74 -22.14
N ALA A 32 2.05 -3.71 -22.97
CA ALA A 32 3.11 -2.91 -23.57
C ALA A 32 3.88 -2.10 -22.51
N LYS A 33 3.16 -1.58 -21.51
CA LYS A 33 3.76 -0.84 -20.38
C LYS A 33 4.58 -1.76 -19.47
N TYR A 34 4.10 -2.97 -19.22
CA TYR A 34 4.82 -3.98 -18.44
C TYR A 34 6.12 -4.43 -19.12
N ILE A 35 6.06 -4.70 -20.43
CA ILE A 35 7.26 -5.02 -21.24
C ILE A 35 8.23 -3.83 -21.21
N ALA A 36 7.75 -2.60 -21.34
CA ALA A 36 8.57 -1.40 -21.28
C ALA A 36 9.20 -1.19 -19.90
N ILE A 37 8.47 -1.48 -18.82
CA ILE A 37 8.97 -1.41 -17.43
C ILE A 37 10.02 -2.51 -17.21
N SER A 38 9.77 -3.73 -17.62
CA SER A 38 10.75 -4.84 -17.52
C SER A 38 12.03 -4.55 -18.29
N ILE A 39 11.93 -4.00 -19.50
CA ILE A 39 13.09 -3.56 -20.29
C ILE A 39 13.81 -2.40 -19.59
N ARG A 40 13.06 -1.41 -19.07
CA ARG A 40 13.63 -0.25 -18.35
C ARG A 40 14.34 -0.70 -17.06
N GLN A 41 13.77 -1.64 -16.34
CA GLN A 41 14.35 -2.21 -15.11
C GLN A 41 15.63 -2.97 -15.41
N ARG A 42 15.66 -3.84 -16.43
CA ARG A 42 16.88 -4.51 -16.91
C ARG A 42 17.93 -3.53 -17.44
N MET A 43 17.52 -2.48 -18.17
CA MET A 43 18.46 -1.45 -18.61
C MET A 43 19.02 -0.66 -17.42
N HIS A 44 18.22 -0.41 -16.38
CA HIS A 44 18.70 0.22 -15.16
C HIS A 44 19.70 -0.65 -14.39
N GLU A 45 19.45 -1.94 -14.30
CA GLU A 45 20.37 -2.93 -13.70
C GLU A 45 21.68 -3.03 -14.48
N VAL A 46 21.62 -3.12 -15.81
CA VAL A 46 22.80 -3.11 -16.68
C VAL A 46 23.58 -1.79 -16.53
N TYR A 47 22.87 -0.64 -16.52
CA TYR A 47 23.50 0.67 -16.30
C TYR A 47 24.20 0.76 -14.94
N GLN A 48 23.62 0.21 -13.87
CA GLN A 48 24.22 0.18 -12.52
C GLN A 48 25.43 -0.77 -12.46
N MET A 49 25.44 -1.88 -13.23
CA MET A 49 26.58 -2.78 -13.34
C MET A 49 27.75 -2.14 -14.12
N GLU A 50 27.46 -1.39 -15.18
CA GLU A 50 28.47 -0.71 -16.00
C GLU A 50 29.02 0.57 -15.35
N HIS A 51 28.23 1.21 -14.47
CA HIS A 51 28.59 2.45 -13.77
C HIS A 51 28.46 2.30 -12.26
N PRO A 52 29.28 1.47 -11.61
CA PRO A 52 29.25 1.32 -10.16
C PRO A 52 29.55 2.68 -9.52
N ARG A 53 28.57 3.26 -8.82
CA ARG A 53 28.78 4.49 -8.05
C ARG A 53 29.93 4.24 -7.08
N ARG A 54 31.06 4.93 -7.30
CA ARG A 54 32.18 4.93 -6.34
C ARG A 54 31.62 5.42 -5.00
N ARG A 55 31.38 4.49 -4.09
CA ARG A 55 31.05 4.85 -2.70
C ARG A 55 32.25 5.59 -2.11
N PRO A 56 32.08 6.73 -1.47
CA PRO A 56 33.15 7.36 -0.73
C PRO A 56 33.56 6.42 0.41
N ILE A 57 34.75 5.85 0.31
CA ILE A 57 35.30 4.79 1.18
C ILE A 57 35.49 5.26 2.65
N ASN A 58 35.35 6.56 2.94
CA ASN A 58 35.67 7.13 4.24
C ASN A 58 34.49 7.51 5.15
N ALA A 59 33.24 7.30 4.75
CA ALA A 59 32.06 7.56 5.60
C ALA A 59 31.66 6.36 6.50
N ALA A 60 32.21 5.17 6.27
CA ALA A 60 31.78 3.93 6.91
C ALA A 60 32.37 3.65 8.28
N LYS A 61 33.42 4.35 8.71
CA LYS A 61 34.16 4.01 9.96
C LYS A 61 33.74 4.75 11.23
N ASN A 62 32.89 5.77 11.17
CA ASN A 62 32.50 6.58 12.35
C ASN A 62 31.00 6.69 12.65
N ARG A 63 30.16 5.84 12.06
CA ARG A 63 28.80 5.67 12.58
C ARG A 63 28.85 4.62 13.70
N LEU A 64 29.13 5.05 14.93
CA LEU A 64 28.51 4.44 16.10
C LEU A 64 27.06 4.21 15.71
N ARG A 65 26.59 2.96 15.76
CA ARG A 65 25.28 2.50 15.29
C ARG A 65 24.20 3.26 16.06
N LYS A 66 23.88 4.48 15.62
CA LYS A 66 22.81 5.30 16.22
C LYS A 66 21.54 4.47 16.09
N GLN A 67 20.90 4.18 17.21
CA GLN A 67 19.65 3.43 17.21
C GLN A 67 18.65 4.14 16.30
N LYS A 68 18.16 3.44 15.28
CA LYS A 68 17.17 3.97 14.35
C LYS A 68 15.88 4.28 15.11
N ARG A 69 15.25 5.43 14.79
CA ARG A 69 14.05 5.93 15.46
C ARG A 69 12.84 5.83 14.57
N ILE A 70 11.70 5.52 15.17
CA ILE A 70 10.40 5.35 14.52
C ILE A 70 9.45 6.42 15.07
N ALA A 71 8.88 7.25 14.20
CA ALA A 71 7.80 8.14 14.57
C ALA A 71 6.45 7.42 14.43
N VAL A 72 5.55 7.61 15.36
CA VAL A 72 4.15 7.22 15.27
C VAL A 72 3.35 8.48 15.12
N ILE A 73 2.68 8.64 13.99
CA ILE A 73 1.93 9.84 13.63
C ILE A 73 0.45 9.52 13.67
N VAL A 74 -0.28 10.16 14.55
CA VAL A 74 -1.75 10.09 14.61
C VAL A 74 -2.32 11.25 13.81
N ILE A 75 -3.06 10.94 12.76
CA ILE A 75 -3.81 11.93 11.97
C ILE A 75 -5.16 12.15 12.64
N ALA A 76 -5.45 13.37 13.05
CA ALA A 76 -6.64 13.69 13.83
C ALA A 76 -7.30 14.98 13.35
N CYS A 77 -8.60 15.10 13.60
CA CYS A 77 -9.39 16.30 13.34
C CYS A 77 -10.60 16.45 14.26
N TYR A 78 -11.66 15.64 14.10
CA TYR A 78 -12.96 15.89 14.72
C TYR A 78 -13.39 14.86 15.77
N ARG A 79 -12.82 13.66 15.75
CA ARG A 79 -13.28 12.52 16.57
C ARG A 79 -12.54 12.48 17.90
N THR A 80 -12.79 13.45 18.75
CA THR A 80 -12.04 13.67 20.00
C THR A 80 -12.11 12.50 20.97
N ALA A 81 -13.27 11.82 21.08
CA ALA A 81 -13.41 10.63 21.92
C ALA A 81 -12.52 9.47 21.44
N LEU A 82 -12.46 9.25 20.11
CA LEU A 82 -11.63 8.22 19.50
C LEU A 82 -10.14 8.60 19.57
N LEU A 83 -9.80 9.88 19.37
CA LEU A 83 -8.45 10.39 19.59
C LEU A 83 -7.97 10.06 21.01
N ARG A 84 -8.75 10.37 22.03
CA ARG A 84 -8.43 10.05 23.44
C ARG A 84 -8.18 8.54 23.62
N ARG A 85 -9.02 7.71 23.01
CA ARG A 85 -8.89 6.25 23.08
C ARG A 85 -7.59 5.77 22.47
N VAL A 86 -7.29 6.15 21.22
CA VAL A 86 -6.06 5.70 20.55
C VAL A 86 -4.80 6.20 21.27
N LEU A 87 -4.82 7.42 21.82
CA LEU A 87 -3.69 7.94 22.60
C LEU A 87 -3.49 7.18 23.94
N ASN A 88 -4.55 6.75 24.59
CA ASN A 88 -4.47 5.87 25.76
C ASN A 88 -3.88 4.51 25.40
N ASP A 89 -4.33 3.90 24.29
CA ASP A 89 -3.80 2.62 23.83
C ASP A 89 -2.32 2.73 23.45
N ILE A 90 -1.93 3.79 22.73
CA ILE A 90 -0.53 4.09 22.45
C ILE A 90 0.27 4.23 23.76
N SER A 91 -0.20 5.02 24.71
CA SER A 91 0.51 5.25 25.98
C SER A 91 0.68 3.98 26.80
N ARG A 92 -0.31 3.08 26.75
CA ARG A 92 -0.27 1.77 27.43
C ARG A 92 0.71 0.81 26.77
N LEU A 93 0.76 0.78 25.43
CA LEU A 93 1.48 -0.22 24.65
C LEU A 93 2.88 0.23 24.23
N LEU A 94 3.19 1.53 24.32
CA LEU A 94 4.45 2.10 23.83
C LEU A 94 5.65 1.49 24.55
N PRO A 95 6.61 0.88 23.82
CA PRO A 95 7.82 0.33 24.42
C PRO A 95 8.67 1.41 25.09
N LYS A 96 9.17 1.14 26.29
CA LYS A 96 10.04 2.07 27.09
C LYS A 96 11.45 2.24 26.51
N SER A 97 11.74 1.67 25.35
CA SER A 97 13.08 1.67 24.73
C SER A 97 13.56 3.05 24.25
N GLY A 98 12.68 4.05 24.20
CA GLY A 98 12.96 5.37 23.61
C GLY A 98 13.10 5.35 22.08
N LYS A 99 12.85 4.22 21.43
CA LYS A 99 12.95 4.07 19.97
C LYS A 99 11.79 4.74 19.22
N PHE A 100 10.63 4.83 19.86
CA PHE A 100 9.43 5.46 19.30
C PHE A 100 9.25 6.89 19.82
N GLY A 101 8.85 7.80 18.92
CA GLY A 101 8.33 9.11 19.27
C GLY A 101 6.90 9.25 18.76
N VAL A 102 6.02 9.81 19.58
CA VAL A 102 4.60 9.94 19.24
C VAL A 102 4.29 11.37 18.84
N PHE A 103 3.62 11.53 17.70
CA PHE A 103 3.22 12.79 17.12
C PHE A 103 1.71 12.77 16.85
N VAL A 104 1.04 13.88 17.07
CA VAL A 104 -0.35 14.08 16.65
C VAL A 104 -0.40 15.24 15.67
N SER A 105 -0.85 14.96 14.46
CA SER A 105 -1.09 15.97 13.43
C SER A 105 -2.56 16.37 13.43
N LEU A 106 -2.85 17.63 13.78
CA LEU A 106 -4.20 18.18 13.71
C LEU A 106 -4.44 18.85 12.36
N GLY A 107 -5.42 18.29 11.61
CA GLY A 107 -5.84 18.82 10.31
C GLY A 107 -6.92 19.89 10.36
N CYS A 108 -7.41 20.24 11.55
CA CYS A 108 -8.46 21.22 11.76
C CYS A 108 -8.25 22.01 13.06
N ASP A 109 -8.96 23.12 13.18
CA ASP A 109 -8.96 23.93 14.41
C ASP A 109 -9.97 23.32 15.39
N ASN A 110 -9.45 22.52 16.34
CA ASN A 110 -10.25 21.83 17.34
C ASN A 110 -9.64 22.00 18.73
N SER A 111 -10.29 22.84 19.57
CA SER A 111 -9.85 23.12 20.95
C SER A 111 -9.89 21.90 21.83
N ASP A 112 -10.93 21.06 21.67
CA ASP A 112 -11.11 19.86 22.51
C ASP A 112 -10.01 18.82 22.22
N ALA A 113 -9.61 18.69 20.94
CA ALA A 113 -8.50 17.83 20.58
C ALA A 113 -7.18 18.32 21.19
N ARG A 114 -6.93 19.65 21.20
CA ARG A 114 -5.75 20.23 21.88
C ARG A 114 -5.78 19.95 23.39
N GLN A 115 -6.91 20.19 24.05
CA GLN A 115 -7.07 19.91 25.47
C GLN A 115 -6.84 18.43 25.83
N ILE A 116 -7.24 17.52 24.94
CA ILE A 116 -6.95 16.08 25.10
C ILE A 116 -5.45 15.85 25.04
N MET A 117 -4.75 16.39 24.04
CA MET A 117 -3.31 16.18 23.87
C MET A 117 -2.47 16.71 25.02
N GLU A 118 -2.88 17.83 25.66
CA GLU A 118 -2.22 18.39 26.84
C GLU A 118 -2.18 17.42 28.03
N GLN A 119 -3.05 16.41 28.05
CA GLN A 119 -3.09 15.37 29.10
C GLN A 119 -1.97 14.31 28.90
N PHE A 120 -1.29 14.30 27.76
CA PHE A 120 -0.26 13.33 27.40
C PHE A 120 1.12 14.01 27.30
N THR A 121 1.99 13.78 28.26
CA THR A 121 3.28 14.48 28.38
C THR A 121 4.35 14.08 27.32
N ASN A 122 4.16 12.94 26.64
CA ASN A 122 5.15 12.38 25.72
C ASN A 122 4.72 12.48 24.24
N ILE A 123 3.79 13.38 23.95
CA ILE A 123 3.25 13.57 22.58
C ILE A 123 3.73 14.91 22.04
N VAL A 124 4.23 14.92 20.81
CA VAL A 124 4.57 16.13 20.07
C VAL A 124 3.41 16.50 19.17
N GLN A 125 2.83 17.68 19.39
CA GLN A 125 1.80 18.22 18.53
C GLN A 125 2.42 18.80 17.26
N ILE A 126 1.90 18.40 16.10
CA ILE A 126 2.18 18.98 14.79
C ILE A 126 0.94 19.77 14.37
N GLU A 127 1.02 21.08 14.41
CA GLU A 127 -0.03 21.92 13.85
C GLU A 127 0.19 22.07 12.36
N SER A 128 -0.73 21.55 11.58
CA SER A 128 -0.82 21.90 10.17
C SER A 128 -1.16 23.40 10.11
N GLN A 129 -0.21 24.24 9.69
CA GLN A 129 -0.49 25.65 9.47
C GLN A 129 -1.75 25.75 8.63
N ARG A 130 -2.69 26.64 9.01
CA ARG A 130 -3.85 26.96 8.17
C ARG A 130 -3.34 27.19 6.77
N LEU A 131 -3.53 26.21 5.89
CA LEU A 131 -3.36 26.38 4.46
C LEU A 131 -4.43 27.41 4.07
N ASN A 132 -4.05 28.68 4.13
CA ASN A 132 -4.85 29.73 3.51
C ASN A 132 -5.04 29.27 2.06
N SER A 133 -6.28 29.04 1.71
CA SER A 133 -6.78 28.47 0.46
C SER A 133 -6.43 29.29 -0.81
N THR A 134 -5.39 30.10 -0.78
CA THR A 134 -5.04 31.05 -1.85
C THR A 134 -3.58 31.00 -2.30
N ARG A 135 -2.75 30.07 -1.81
CA ARG A 135 -1.44 29.86 -2.46
C ARG A 135 -1.56 28.71 -3.43
N GLU A 136 -1.53 29.04 -4.70
CA GLU A 136 -1.26 28.12 -5.80
C GLU A 136 -0.07 27.23 -5.42
N VAL A 137 -0.36 26.01 -5.00
CA VAL A 137 0.63 24.96 -4.99
C VAL A 137 0.79 24.60 -6.45
N ASN A 138 1.96 24.84 -7.02
CA ASN A 138 2.30 24.39 -8.36
C ASN A 138 2.08 22.89 -8.44
N SER A 139 0.88 22.50 -8.89
CA SER A 139 0.57 21.13 -9.23
C SER A 139 1.47 20.75 -10.39
N THR A 140 2.39 19.83 -10.19
CA THR A 140 3.11 19.26 -11.31
C THR A 140 2.06 18.54 -12.16
N GLY A 141 2.02 18.76 -13.48
CA GLY A 141 1.01 18.23 -14.40
C GLY A 141 0.76 16.71 -14.30
N TYR A 142 1.70 15.98 -13.71
CA TYR A 142 1.60 14.54 -13.40
C TYR A 142 0.49 14.23 -12.36
N GLY A 143 0.28 15.07 -11.36
CA GLY A 143 -0.79 14.89 -10.38
C GLY A 143 -2.18 15.10 -10.98
N GLU A 144 -2.32 15.99 -11.96
CA GLU A 144 -3.57 16.22 -12.69
C GLU A 144 -3.90 15.06 -13.64
N GLU A 145 -2.91 14.52 -14.37
CA GLU A 145 -3.08 13.34 -15.22
C GLU A 145 -3.48 12.12 -14.42
N LEU A 146 -2.88 11.91 -13.25
CA LEU A 146 -3.21 10.80 -12.36
C LEU A 146 -4.63 10.92 -11.82
N SER A 147 -4.99 12.11 -11.34
CA SER A 147 -6.35 12.40 -10.87
C SER A 147 -7.37 12.18 -11.99
N ALA A 148 -7.07 12.58 -13.22
CA ALA A 148 -7.91 12.35 -14.39
C ALA A 148 -8.03 10.86 -14.73
N ALA A 149 -6.92 10.10 -14.68
CA ALA A 149 -6.90 8.67 -14.93
C ALA A 149 -7.70 7.88 -13.87
N PHE A 150 -7.57 8.25 -12.59
CA PHE A 150 -8.37 7.67 -11.51
C PHE A 150 -9.87 7.99 -11.69
N LEU A 151 -10.19 9.26 -11.90
CA LEU A 151 -11.58 9.68 -12.10
C LEU A 151 -12.24 9.07 -13.35
N ALA A 152 -11.47 8.70 -14.36
CA ALA A 152 -11.97 8.00 -15.53
C ALA A 152 -12.36 6.54 -15.25
N ARG A 153 -11.82 5.94 -14.19
CA ARG A 153 -12.04 4.53 -13.83
C ARG A 153 -13.20 4.29 -12.89
N ILE A 154 -13.61 5.29 -12.11
CA ILE A 154 -14.72 5.19 -11.18
C ILE A 154 -16.06 5.50 -11.86
N THR A 155 -17.16 4.99 -11.28
CA THR A 155 -18.50 5.26 -11.80
C THR A 155 -18.81 6.76 -11.87
N THR A 156 -19.66 7.17 -12.78
CA THR A 156 -20.05 8.58 -12.96
C THR A 156 -20.63 9.16 -11.67
N GLU A 157 -21.39 8.39 -10.90
CA GLU A 157 -22.00 8.84 -9.64
C GLU A 157 -20.94 9.05 -8.55
N ARG A 158 -20.02 8.09 -8.38
CA ARG A 158 -18.89 8.21 -7.44
C ARG A 158 -18.01 9.41 -7.81
N ARG A 159 -17.74 9.59 -9.11
CA ARG A 159 -17.00 10.74 -9.61
C ARG A 159 -17.66 12.07 -9.25
N LYS A 160 -18.98 12.20 -9.48
CA LYS A 160 -19.74 13.40 -9.12
C LYS A 160 -19.70 13.66 -7.62
N SER A 161 -19.81 12.62 -6.78
CA SER A 161 -19.73 12.74 -5.33
C SER A 161 -18.36 13.26 -4.87
N LEU A 162 -17.26 12.67 -5.37
CA LEU A 162 -15.89 13.05 -5.02
C LEU A 162 -15.52 14.46 -5.50
N LEU A 163 -16.11 14.92 -6.60
CA LEU A 163 -15.84 16.25 -7.17
C LEU A 163 -16.75 17.35 -6.63
N LYS A 164 -17.70 17.05 -5.73
CA LYS A 164 -18.42 18.11 -4.99
C LYS A 164 -17.40 18.99 -4.27
N ARG A 165 -17.55 20.31 -4.39
CA ARG A 165 -16.54 21.30 -3.91
C ARG A 165 -16.09 21.02 -2.48
N GLY A 166 -17.00 20.85 -1.52
CA GLY A 166 -16.64 20.58 -0.13
C GLY A 166 -15.84 19.28 0.07
N ARG A 167 -16.19 18.20 -0.66
CA ARG A 167 -15.46 16.92 -0.60
C ARG A 167 -14.07 17.04 -1.20
N ARG A 168 -13.94 17.75 -2.33
CA ARG A 168 -12.64 17.99 -2.95
C ARG A 168 -11.71 18.77 -2.02
N ASP A 169 -12.19 19.84 -1.39
CA ASP A 169 -11.40 20.65 -0.46
C ASP A 169 -10.95 19.84 0.76
N GLU A 170 -11.79 18.93 1.24
CA GLU A 170 -11.46 17.99 2.30
C GLU A 170 -10.33 17.03 1.88
N LEU A 171 -10.40 16.42 0.70
CA LEU A 171 -9.36 15.53 0.19
C LEU A 171 -8.02 16.24 0.03
N ILE A 172 -8.02 17.49 -0.47
CA ILE A 172 -6.80 18.31 -0.57
C ILE A 172 -6.22 18.57 0.83
N ARG A 173 -7.06 18.91 1.80
CA ARG A 173 -6.63 19.17 3.17
C ARG A 173 -6.01 17.94 3.81
N ILE A 174 -6.62 16.76 3.65
CA ILE A 174 -6.11 15.49 4.15
C ILE A 174 -4.75 15.18 3.52
N SER A 175 -4.64 15.29 2.19
CA SER A 175 -3.36 15.06 1.50
C SER A 175 -2.25 15.99 1.97
N ALA A 176 -2.57 17.28 2.14
CA ALA A 176 -1.64 18.27 2.65
C ALA A 176 -1.22 17.99 4.11
N GLN A 177 -2.14 17.49 4.94
CA GLN A 177 -1.86 17.10 6.31
C GLN A 177 -0.87 15.94 6.38
N TYR A 178 -1.05 14.89 5.57
CA TYR A 178 -0.10 13.77 5.46
C TYR A 178 1.28 14.26 5.00
N LYS A 179 1.34 15.06 3.92
CA LYS A 179 2.60 15.63 3.41
C LYS A 179 3.33 16.43 4.48
N TYR A 180 2.60 17.31 5.17
CA TYR A 180 3.18 18.17 6.20
C TYR A 180 3.73 17.35 7.38
N ALA A 181 2.96 16.38 7.87
CA ALA A 181 3.39 15.51 8.97
C ALA A 181 4.63 14.69 8.60
N LEU A 182 4.70 14.15 7.37
CA LEU A 182 5.88 13.46 6.84
C LEU A 182 7.11 14.38 6.79
N SER A 183 6.95 15.60 6.26
CA SER A 183 8.04 16.58 6.20
C SER A 183 8.57 16.94 7.58
N ILE A 184 7.70 17.18 8.53
CA ILE A 184 8.10 17.50 9.90
C ILE A 184 8.89 16.33 10.53
N VAL A 185 8.41 15.11 10.39
CA VAL A 185 9.02 13.95 11.03
C VAL A 185 10.34 13.58 10.37
N PHE A 186 10.43 13.58 9.05
CA PHE A 186 11.62 13.15 8.33
C PHE A 186 12.62 14.28 8.13
N ASP A 187 12.17 15.47 7.69
CA ASP A 187 13.07 16.54 7.28
C ASP A 187 13.50 17.42 8.46
N VAL A 188 12.64 17.59 9.50
CA VAL A 188 12.94 18.41 10.67
C VAL A 188 13.44 17.58 11.83
N PHE A 189 12.71 16.52 12.23
CA PHE A 189 13.08 15.69 13.38
C PHE A 189 14.04 14.55 13.02
N ALA A 190 14.31 14.30 11.74
CA ALA A 190 15.24 13.31 11.22
C ALA A 190 15.00 11.89 11.80
N TYR A 191 13.73 11.44 11.81
CA TYR A 191 13.39 10.06 12.08
C TYR A 191 13.77 9.17 10.90
N ASP A 192 14.06 7.89 11.17
CA ASP A 192 14.44 6.94 10.13
C ASP A 192 13.19 6.28 9.51
N TYR A 193 12.11 6.13 10.29
CA TYR A 193 10.84 5.54 9.88
C TYR A 193 9.66 6.32 10.46
N ALA A 194 8.51 6.26 9.78
CA ALA A 194 7.27 6.84 10.27
C ALA A 194 6.10 5.86 10.06
N VAL A 195 5.33 5.63 11.12
CA VAL A 195 4.07 4.86 11.13
C VAL A 195 2.92 5.83 11.16
N PHE A 196 1.95 5.66 10.27
CA PHE A 196 0.72 6.44 10.23
C PHE A 196 -0.46 5.65 10.75
N ILE A 197 -1.24 6.28 11.61
CA ILE A 197 -2.55 5.80 12.07
C ILE A 197 -3.52 6.98 12.12
N GLU A 198 -4.81 6.69 12.13
CA GLU A 198 -5.85 7.71 12.24
C GLU A 198 -6.46 7.74 13.65
N GLU A 199 -7.14 8.84 13.99
CA GLU A 199 -7.77 9.03 15.31
C GLU A 199 -8.81 7.96 15.67
N ASN A 200 -9.38 7.27 14.69
CA ASN A 200 -10.36 6.19 14.86
C ASN A 200 -9.73 4.79 14.84
N SER A 201 -8.42 4.69 14.94
CA SER A 201 -7.72 3.40 14.93
C SER A 201 -7.87 2.66 16.26
N LEU A 202 -8.03 1.33 16.14
CA LEU A 202 -7.85 0.34 17.21
C LEU A 202 -6.57 -0.41 16.91
N ILE A 203 -5.66 -0.51 17.87
CA ILE A 203 -4.38 -1.20 17.70
C ILE A 203 -4.30 -2.45 18.56
N SER A 204 -3.68 -3.52 18.03
CA SER A 204 -3.44 -4.76 18.77
C SER A 204 -2.31 -4.60 19.80
N ASP A 205 -2.25 -5.49 20.78
CA ASP A 205 -1.23 -5.43 21.83
C ASP A 205 0.19 -5.64 21.29
N ASP A 206 0.37 -6.31 20.15
CA ASP A 206 1.63 -6.54 19.46
C ASP A 206 1.95 -5.51 18.36
N PHE A 207 1.19 -4.41 18.27
CA PHE A 207 1.32 -3.39 17.24
C PHE A 207 2.74 -2.83 17.11
N PHE A 208 3.34 -2.43 18.22
CA PHE A 208 4.70 -1.87 18.24
C PHE A 208 5.77 -2.92 17.94
N GLU A 209 5.56 -4.14 18.44
CA GLU A 209 6.44 -5.29 18.18
C GLU A 209 6.46 -5.62 16.69
N TYR A 210 5.30 -5.60 16.04
CA TYR A 210 5.15 -5.79 14.60
C TYR A 210 5.97 -4.76 13.80
N PHE A 211 5.88 -3.47 14.13
CA PHE A 211 6.64 -2.44 13.43
C PHE A 211 8.14 -2.44 13.76
N LEU A 212 8.55 -2.93 14.93
CA LEU A 212 9.97 -3.17 15.22
C LEU A 212 10.57 -4.23 14.29
N ALA A 213 9.84 -5.30 14.04
CA ALA A 213 10.25 -6.31 13.07
C ALA A 213 10.19 -5.78 11.62
N GLY A 214 9.16 -5.01 11.30
CA GLY A 214 9.01 -4.36 9.99
C GLY A 214 10.14 -3.38 9.66
N GLU A 215 10.67 -2.66 10.65
CA GLU A 215 11.85 -1.81 10.49
C GLU A 215 13.08 -2.59 10.01
N ARG A 216 13.28 -3.79 10.56
CA ARG A 216 14.36 -4.67 10.12
C ARG A 216 14.20 -5.08 8.66
N LEU A 217 12.99 -5.50 8.26
CA LEU A 217 12.68 -5.87 6.88
C LEU A 217 12.92 -4.71 5.92
N LEU A 218 12.41 -3.50 6.20
CA LEU A 218 12.65 -2.30 5.39
C LEU A 218 14.14 -1.94 5.27
N SER A 219 14.96 -2.31 6.27
CA SER A 219 16.40 -2.05 6.23
C SER A 219 17.20 -3.08 5.45
N GLN A 220 16.66 -4.28 5.28
CA GLN A 220 17.32 -5.41 4.62
C GLN A 220 16.96 -5.52 3.15
N ASP A 221 15.69 -5.24 2.80
CA ASP A 221 15.17 -5.41 1.46
C ASP A 221 14.62 -4.08 0.89
N THR A 222 15.31 -3.53 -0.09
CA THR A 222 14.94 -2.28 -0.77
C THR A 222 13.73 -2.44 -1.69
N SER A 223 13.29 -3.65 -1.96
CA SER A 223 12.07 -3.94 -2.71
C SER A 223 10.80 -3.77 -1.87
N ILE A 224 10.95 -3.63 -0.55
CA ILE A 224 9.84 -3.33 0.34
C ILE A 224 9.60 -1.81 0.36
N PHE A 225 8.40 -1.42 -0.05
CA PHE A 225 7.94 -0.03 -0.04
C PHE A 225 7.42 0.38 1.33
N CYS A 226 6.58 -0.48 1.92
CA CYS A 226 5.96 -0.21 3.21
C CYS A 226 5.75 -1.47 4.05
N ILE A 227 5.48 -1.26 5.33
CA ILE A 227 4.90 -2.26 6.24
C ILE A 227 3.48 -1.81 6.55
N SER A 228 2.46 -2.59 6.21
CA SER A 228 1.05 -2.33 6.55
C SER A 228 0.63 -3.14 7.75
N ALA A 229 -0.10 -2.55 8.68
CA ALA A 229 -0.74 -3.26 9.80
C ALA A 229 -2.13 -3.80 9.43
N TRP A 230 -2.59 -3.54 8.22
CA TRP A 230 -3.92 -3.84 7.71
C TRP A 230 -3.90 -4.97 6.69
N ASN A 231 -4.94 -5.82 6.73
CA ASN A 231 -5.26 -6.79 5.69
C ASN A 231 -6.62 -6.45 5.09
N ASP A 232 -6.66 -6.07 3.82
CA ASP A 232 -7.91 -5.72 3.11
C ASP A 232 -8.89 -6.90 3.04
N ASN A 233 -8.38 -8.13 3.07
CA ASN A 233 -9.15 -9.36 3.14
C ASN A 233 -9.22 -9.95 4.57
N GLY A 234 -8.97 -9.13 5.61
CA GLY A 234 -8.90 -9.53 7.01
C GLY A 234 -10.25 -9.92 7.65
N ILE A 235 -11.20 -10.40 6.86
CA ILE A 235 -12.54 -10.81 7.28
C ILE A 235 -12.45 -12.17 7.99
N PRO A 236 -13.16 -12.40 9.11
CA PRO A 236 -13.03 -13.63 9.93
C PRO A 236 -13.18 -14.94 9.17
N SER A 237 -13.97 -14.96 8.09
CA SER A 237 -14.21 -16.14 7.25
C SER A 237 -13.14 -16.38 6.18
N LEU A 238 -12.22 -15.43 5.95
CA LEU A 238 -11.21 -15.47 4.90
C LEU A 238 -9.78 -15.61 5.42
N ILE A 239 -9.56 -15.27 6.69
CA ILE A 239 -8.23 -15.30 7.29
C ILE A 239 -7.89 -16.68 7.85
N GLU A 240 -6.63 -17.05 7.72
CA GLU A 240 -6.05 -18.15 8.47
C GLU A 240 -5.86 -17.72 9.95
N ARG A 241 -6.18 -18.64 10.89
CA ARG A 241 -5.99 -18.38 12.33
C ARG A 241 -4.52 -18.53 12.73
N ASN A 242 -3.66 -17.84 12.01
CA ASN A 242 -2.22 -17.80 12.26
C ASN A 242 -1.76 -16.35 12.43
N ASN A 243 -1.60 -15.93 13.69
CA ASN A 243 -1.22 -14.58 14.03
C ASN A 243 0.25 -14.22 13.68
N SER A 244 1.08 -15.20 13.34
CA SER A 244 2.48 -15.01 12.96
C SER A 244 2.67 -14.78 11.46
N LEU A 245 1.65 -15.10 10.64
CA LEU A 245 1.76 -15.14 9.20
C LEU A 245 1.76 -13.75 8.59
N LEU A 246 2.76 -13.48 7.75
CA LEU A 246 2.94 -12.24 7.01
C LEU A 246 3.11 -12.53 5.53
N TRP A 247 2.71 -11.56 4.69
CA TRP A 247 2.71 -11.67 3.24
C TRP A 247 3.38 -10.48 2.56
N ARG A 248 3.98 -10.73 1.42
CA ARG A 248 4.30 -9.66 0.46
C ARG A 248 3.05 -9.36 -0.38
N SER A 249 2.71 -8.08 -0.52
CA SER A 249 1.54 -7.62 -1.27
C SER A 249 1.93 -6.47 -2.17
N ASP A 250 1.51 -6.53 -3.42
CA ASP A 250 1.64 -5.45 -4.40
C ASP A 250 0.56 -4.37 -4.24
N PHE A 251 -0.22 -4.42 -3.15
CA PHE A 251 -1.26 -3.46 -2.83
C PHE A 251 -0.90 -2.61 -1.60
N PHE A 252 -1.07 -1.30 -1.72
CA PHE A 252 -0.95 -0.34 -0.62
C PHE A 252 -2.34 -0.03 -0.05
N SER A 253 -2.62 -0.46 1.18
CA SER A 253 -3.93 -0.29 1.82
C SER A 253 -4.21 1.13 2.31
N GLY A 254 -3.16 1.88 2.67
CA GLY A 254 -3.30 3.23 3.23
C GLY A 254 -3.72 3.29 4.70
N VAL A 255 -3.93 2.13 5.37
CA VAL A 255 -4.36 2.06 6.78
C VAL A 255 -3.25 1.46 7.63
N GLY A 256 -2.82 2.16 8.68
CA GLY A 256 -1.79 1.70 9.61
C GLY A 256 -0.52 1.27 8.90
N TRP A 257 0.23 2.20 8.33
CA TRP A 257 1.36 1.89 7.46
C TRP A 257 2.65 2.61 7.87
N MET A 258 3.77 1.97 7.61
CA MET A 258 5.11 2.50 7.90
C MET A 258 5.95 2.60 6.63
N ILE A 259 6.65 3.71 6.46
CA ILE A 259 7.69 3.88 5.43
C ILE A 259 9.01 4.34 6.02
N SER A 260 10.08 4.23 5.22
CA SER A 260 11.40 4.73 5.55
C SER A 260 11.61 6.18 5.11
N SER A 261 12.58 6.87 5.71
CA SER A 261 13.02 8.19 5.26
C SER A 261 13.56 8.20 3.83
N SER A 262 14.14 7.09 3.36
CA SER A 262 14.57 6.96 1.96
C SER A 262 13.37 6.93 1.00
N THR A 263 12.30 6.20 1.35
CA THR A 263 11.05 6.21 0.57
C THR A 263 10.44 7.61 0.54
N TRP A 264 10.42 8.33 1.69
CA TRP A 264 9.96 9.72 1.72
C TRP A 264 10.78 10.64 0.82
N SER A 265 12.10 10.52 0.83
CA SER A 265 12.97 11.32 -0.04
C SER A 265 12.63 11.17 -1.53
N ASP A 266 12.25 9.97 -1.96
CA ASP A 266 11.83 9.70 -3.34
C ASP A 266 10.46 10.30 -3.67
N LEU A 267 9.57 10.43 -2.68
CA LEU A 267 8.18 10.83 -2.84
C LEU A 267 7.94 12.33 -2.62
N SER A 268 8.69 12.98 -1.73
CA SER A 268 8.40 14.29 -1.17
C SER A 268 8.19 15.39 -2.21
N ASN A 269 9.03 15.42 -3.25
CA ASN A 269 8.98 16.42 -4.32
C ASN A 269 7.89 16.14 -5.39
N GLN A 270 7.26 14.98 -5.34
CA GLN A 270 6.27 14.54 -6.32
C GLN A 270 4.88 14.36 -5.68
N TRP A 271 4.73 14.70 -4.39
CA TRP A 271 3.48 14.50 -3.66
C TRP A 271 2.31 15.22 -4.31
N VAL A 272 1.16 14.53 -4.39
CA VAL A 272 -0.04 15.00 -5.07
C VAL A 272 -1.08 15.57 -4.12
N GLU A 273 -1.90 16.51 -4.59
CA GLU A 273 -2.94 17.14 -3.77
C GLU A 273 -4.19 16.28 -3.57
N LEU A 274 -4.51 15.45 -4.56
CA LEU A 274 -5.70 14.61 -4.56
C LEU A 274 -5.33 13.14 -4.72
N PHE A 275 -6.08 12.26 -4.05
CA PHE A 275 -5.93 10.80 -4.20
C PHE A 275 -4.48 10.33 -3.96
N TRP A 276 -3.85 10.85 -2.90
CA TRP A 276 -2.48 10.54 -2.54
C TRP A 276 -2.25 9.04 -2.33
N ASP A 277 -3.23 8.32 -1.82
CA ASP A 277 -3.20 6.89 -1.60
C ASP A 277 -3.19 6.09 -2.92
N GLU A 278 -4.00 6.47 -3.89
CA GLU A 278 -3.95 5.91 -5.25
C GLU A 278 -2.62 6.22 -5.95
N TRP A 279 -2.13 7.44 -5.75
CA TRP A 279 -0.83 7.82 -6.26
C TRP A 279 0.31 6.98 -5.65
N LEU A 280 0.26 6.70 -4.34
CA LEU A 280 1.23 5.81 -3.69
C LEU A 280 1.14 4.38 -4.23
N ARG A 281 -0.07 3.83 -4.47
CA ARG A 281 -0.26 2.53 -5.12
C ARG A 281 0.43 2.47 -6.47
N MET A 282 0.24 3.50 -7.30
CA MET A 282 0.89 3.57 -8.61
C MET A 282 2.41 3.70 -8.49
N LYS A 283 2.92 4.53 -7.57
CA LYS A 283 4.37 4.68 -7.36
C LYS A 283 5.02 3.38 -6.89
N MET A 284 4.38 2.66 -5.98
CA MET A 284 4.82 1.35 -5.52
C MET A 284 4.87 0.36 -6.68
N TYR A 285 3.80 0.30 -7.47
CA TYR A 285 3.71 -0.58 -8.64
C TYR A 285 4.75 -0.23 -9.71
N ASP A 286 4.89 1.04 -10.08
CA ASP A 286 5.85 1.51 -11.09
C ASP A 286 7.31 1.20 -10.70
N GLN A 287 7.60 1.10 -9.40
CA GLN A 287 8.91 0.74 -8.86
C GLN A 287 9.11 -0.77 -8.70
N GLY A 288 8.10 -1.60 -8.97
CA GLY A 288 8.13 -3.04 -8.71
C GLY A 288 8.37 -3.38 -7.25
N LYS A 289 7.85 -2.54 -6.33
CA LYS A 289 7.96 -2.72 -4.89
C LYS A 289 6.66 -3.27 -4.31
N VAL A 290 6.74 -3.78 -3.08
CA VAL A 290 5.63 -4.39 -2.35
C VAL A 290 5.52 -3.81 -0.94
N CYS A 291 4.36 -4.00 -0.30
CA CYS A 291 4.21 -3.85 1.14
C CYS A 291 4.21 -5.22 1.82
N ILE A 292 4.70 -5.28 3.06
CA ILE A 292 4.47 -6.42 3.94
C ILE A 292 3.15 -6.16 4.66
N ARG A 293 2.25 -7.15 4.69
CA ARG A 293 1.00 -7.12 5.43
C ARG A 293 0.81 -8.35 6.29
N PRO A 294 0.11 -8.26 7.42
CA PRO A 294 -0.19 -9.42 8.25
C PRO A 294 -1.40 -10.18 7.71
N GLU A 295 -1.51 -11.46 8.06
CA GLU A 295 -2.73 -12.25 7.83
C GLU A 295 -3.88 -11.74 8.70
N ILE A 296 -3.64 -11.58 10.00
CA ILE A 296 -4.58 -10.97 10.93
C ILE A 296 -4.15 -9.52 11.19
N SER A 297 -5.02 -8.55 10.96
CA SER A 297 -4.68 -7.14 11.05
C SER A 297 -4.23 -6.72 12.45
N ARG A 298 -3.22 -5.83 12.53
CA ARG A 298 -2.75 -5.20 13.78
C ARG A 298 -3.39 -3.84 14.04
N ILE A 299 -4.26 -3.45 13.15
CA ILE A 299 -5.07 -2.25 13.25
C ILE A 299 -6.49 -2.55 12.77
N ALA A 300 -7.49 -1.94 13.39
CA ALA A 300 -8.87 -1.93 12.92
C ALA A 300 -9.43 -0.51 13.06
N ILE A 301 -10.56 -0.25 12.42
CA ILE A 301 -11.25 1.05 12.48
C ILE A 301 -12.39 0.95 13.49
N ALA A 302 -12.38 1.85 14.47
CA ALA A 302 -13.46 1.97 15.43
C ALA A 302 -14.72 2.51 14.76
N ASP A 303 -15.88 1.94 15.10
CA ASP A 303 -17.16 2.48 14.71
C ASP A 303 -17.50 3.67 15.64
N ASP A 304 -17.69 4.83 15.05
CA ASP A 304 -18.27 5.98 15.75
C ASP A 304 -19.76 6.03 15.40
N SER A 305 -20.56 5.36 16.21
CA SER A 305 -22.03 5.38 16.09
C SER A 305 -22.63 6.79 16.24
N SER A 306 -21.83 7.77 16.67
CA SER A 306 -22.22 9.18 16.78
C SER A 306 -22.03 9.98 15.49
N SER A 307 -21.16 9.52 14.58
CA SER A 307 -21.01 10.16 13.28
C SER A 307 -22.07 9.65 12.31
N ARG A 308 -23.06 10.50 12.02
CA ARG A 308 -24.06 10.31 10.95
C ARG A 308 -23.45 10.42 9.54
N GLU A 309 -22.17 10.26 9.37
CA GLU A 309 -21.62 9.98 8.04
C GLU A 309 -22.03 8.56 7.69
N VAL A 310 -23.06 8.50 6.88
CA VAL A 310 -23.43 7.32 6.11
C VAL A 310 -22.16 6.94 5.33
N VAL A 311 -21.39 6.02 5.88
CA VAL A 311 -20.46 5.23 5.06
C VAL A 311 -21.42 4.52 4.10
N GLU A 312 -21.52 5.05 2.88
CA GLU A 312 -22.36 4.48 1.85
C GLU A 312 -22.08 2.98 1.84
N GLU A 313 -23.12 2.20 2.03
CA GLU A 313 -23.12 0.72 1.97
C GLU A 313 -22.66 0.18 0.60
N THR A 314 -22.01 1.00 -0.20
CA THR A 314 -21.61 0.71 -1.58
C THR A 314 -20.30 -0.08 -1.70
N GLU A 315 -19.58 -0.28 -0.60
CA GLU A 315 -18.46 -1.22 -0.60
C GLU A 315 -18.98 -2.57 -0.08
N PRO A 316 -19.03 -3.61 -0.90
CA PRO A 316 -19.58 -4.92 -0.51
C PRO A 316 -18.82 -5.58 0.66
N TYR A 317 -17.66 -5.04 1.01
CA TYR A 317 -16.82 -5.49 2.13
C TYR A 317 -16.32 -4.26 2.89
N GLY A 318 -17.18 -3.67 3.73
CA GLY A 318 -16.86 -2.45 4.48
C GLY A 318 -15.66 -2.65 5.43
N PHE A 319 -14.87 -1.60 5.63
CA PHE A 319 -13.75 -1.52 6.59
C PHE A 319 -14.08 -2.01 8.01
N LYS A 320 -15.36 -2.18 8.36
CA LYS A 320 -15.87 -2.61 9.66
C LYS A 320 -15.72 -4.10 9.95
N ALA A 321 -15.43 -4.92 8.94
CA ALA A 321 -15.43 -6.40 9.06
C ALA A 321 -14.05 -7.00 9.33
N VAL A 322 -13.00 -6.19 9.41
CA VAL A 322 -11.63 -6.68 9.58
C VAL A 322 -11.38 -7.14 11.01
N THR A 323 -10.80 -8.33 11.17
CA THR A 323 -10.43 -8.89 12.46
C THR A 323 -9.17 -8.24 12.99
N LEU A 324 -9.25 -7.62 14.16
CA LEU A 324 -8.07 -7.18 14.91
C LEU A 324 -7.43 -8.37 15.64
N ASN A 325 -6.10 -8.47 15.60
CA ASN A 325 -5.38 -9.50 16.34
C ASN A 325 -5.61 -9.37 17.85
N ALA A 326 -6.05 -10.48 18.46
CA ALA A 326 -6.29 -10.58 19.91
C ALA A 326 -5.15 -11.28 20.66
N GLU A 327 -4.32 -12.06 19.96
CA GLU A 327 -3.23 -12.84 20.57
C GLU A 327 -1.88 -12.25 20.14
N PRO A 328 -1.13 -11.60 21.05
CA PRO A 328 0.15 -10.99 20.72
C PRO A 328 1.17 -12.02 20.22
N PHE A 329 1.97 -11.63 19.22
CA PHE A 329 3.06 -12.43 18.69
C PHE A 329 4.40 -11.67 18.76
N ASN A 330 5.48 -12.38 19.13
CA ASN A 330 6.81 -11.79 19.21
C ASN A 330 7.53 -11.83 17.85
N PHE A 331 7.25 -10.85 17.00
CA PHE A 331 7.84 -10.73 15.67
C PHE A 331 9.35 -10.44 15.70
N THR A 332 9.87 -9.77 16.73
CA THR A 332 11.32 -9.48 16.80
C THR A 332 12.15 -10.70 17.09
N ALA A 333 11.59 -11.72 17.73
CA ALA A 333 12.23 -13.01 17.94
C ALA A 333 12.01 -14.00 16.78
N ALA A 334 11.07 -13.74 15.89
CA ALA A 334 10.76 -14.61 14.77
C ALA A 334 11.77 -14.49 13.63
N ASN A 335 11.98 -15.61 12.90
CA ASN A 335 12.67 -15.57 11.62
C ASN A 335 11.68 -15.12 10.53
N LEU A 336 11.92 -13.95 9.95
CA LEU A 336 11.13 -13.35 8.88
C LEU A 336 11.88 -13.31 7.55
N ASP A 337 12.98 -14.04 7.41
CA ASP A 337 13.81 -14.05 6.19
C ASP A 337 13.03 -14.55 4.98
N TYR A 338 11.97 -15.35 5.18
CA TYR A 338 11.08 -15.78 4.11
C TYR A 338 10.35 -14.63 3.41
N LEU A 339 10.32 -13.44 4.01
CA LEU A 339 9.75 -12.23 3.42
C LEU A 339 10.74 -11.41 2.58
N ILE A 340 12.03 -11.76 2.61
CA ILE A 340 13.03 -11.15 1.74
C ILE A 340 12.78 -11.62 0.30
N ARG A 341 12.88 -10.72 -0.68
CA ARG A 341 12.49 -10.95 -2.07
C ARG A 341 12.98 -12.29 -2.61
N GLU A 342 14.28 -12.55 -2.51
CA GLU A 342 14.89 -13.73 -3.10
C GLU A 342 14.32 -15.04 -2.54
N HIS A 343 14.05 -15.08 -1.24
CA HIS A 343 13.48 -16.26 -0.58
C HIS A 343 11.99 -16.40 -0.90
N TYR A 344 11.26 -15.29 -0.85
CA TYR A 344 9.82 -15.27 -1.10
C TYR A 344 9.50 -15.68 -2.55
N ASP A 345 10.21 -15.08 -3.53
CA ASP A 345 9.98 -15.35 -4.94
C ASP A 345 10.32 -16.81 -5.27
N ALA A 346 11.42 -17.35 -4.72
CA ALA A 346 11.81 -18.75 -4.91
C ALA A 346 10.76 -19.73 -4.32
N GLU A 347 10.23 -19.47 -3.12
CA GLU A 347 9.20 -20.33 -2.53
C GLU A 347 7.85 -20.18 -3.25
N LEU A 348 7.51 -18.98 -3.71
CA LEU A 348 6.30 -18.74 -4.52
C LEU A 348 6.38 -19.48 -5.86
N GLU A 349 7.50 -19.39 -6.57
CA GLU A 349 7.72 -20.12 -7.84
C GLU A 349 7.60 -21.62 -7.64
N LYS A 350 8.19 -22.15 -6.58
CA LYS A 350 8.07 -23.58 -6.22
C LYS A 350 6.62 -23.95 -5.94
N THR A 351 5.93 -23.17 -5.10
CA THR A 351 4.52 -23.40 -4.75
C THR A 351 3.63 -23.37 -6.00
N ILE A 352 3.82 -22.42 -6.91
CA ILE A 352 3.09 -22.34 -8.18
C ILE A 352 3.42 -23.54 -9.07
N GLY A 353 4.70 -23.98 -9.07
CA GLY A 353 5.13 -25.15 -9.85
C GLY A 353 4.48 -26.46 -9.39
N GLU A 354 4.33 -26.63 -8.08
CA GLU A 354 3.73 -27.81 -7.43
C GLU A 354 2.20 -27.76 -7.38
N ALA A 355 1.58 -26.58 -7.62
CA ALA A 355 0.15 -26.37 -7.51
C ALA A 355 -0.64 -27.16 -8.56
N ILE A 356 -1.75 -27.78 -8.13
CA ILE A 356 -2.66 -28.51 -8.99
C ILE A 356 -3.50 -27.54 -9.79
N ILE A 357 -3.56 -27.74 -11.13
CA ILE A 357 -4.44 -26.95 -12.00
C ILE A 357 -5.89 -27.38 -11.77
N VAL A 358 -6.76 -26.44 -11.48
CA VAL A 358 -8.20 -26.66 -11.29
C VAL A 358 -8.95 -25.79 -12.27
N GLU A 359 -9.93 -26.37 -12.96
CA GLU A 359 -10.79 -25.63 -13.88
C GLU A 359 -11.87 -24.83 -13.12
N GLU A 360 -12.27 -23.71 -13.66
CA GLU A 360 -13.31 -22.85 -13.06
C GLU A 360 -14.62 -23.63 -12.79
N SER A 361 -14.99 -24.54 -13.69
CA SER A 361 -16.16 -25.40 -13.55
C SER A 361 -16.12 -26.30 -12.31
N ASP A 362 -14.97 -26.84 -11.98
CA ASP A 362 -14.80 -27.75 -10.83
C ASP A 362 -14.95 -26.99 -9.51
N ILE A 363 -14.50 -25.73 -9.49
CA ILE A 363 -14.64 -24.83 -8.36
C ILE A 363 -16.12 -24.57 -8.07
N PHE A 364 -16.88 -24.13 -9.07
CA PHE A 364 -18.29 -23.80 -8.92
C PHE A 364 -19.18 -25.02 -8.64
N ASN A 365 -18.77 -26.21 -9.07
CA ASN A 365 -19.46 -27.47 -8.78
C ASN A 365 -19.10 -28.07 -7.42
N GLY A 366 -18.23 -27.42 -6.64
CA GLY A 366 -17.83 -27.92 -5.32
C GLY A 366 -17.00 -29.21 -5.37
N LEU A 367 -16.36 -29.50 -6.50
CA LEU A 367 -15.53 -30.69 -6.69
C LEU A 367 -14.11 -30.53 -6.13
N MET A 368 -13.84 -29.44 -5.44
CA MET A 368 -12.53 -29.19 -4.80
C MET A 368 -12.36 -30.04 -3.55
N ASP A 369 -11.27 -30.81 -3.52
CA ASP A 369 -10.80 -31.44 -2.29
C ASP A 369 -10.04 -30.40 -1.45
N HIS A 370 -10.67 -29.88 -0.41
CA HIS A 370 -10.13 -28.84 0.48
C HIS A 370 -8.87 -29.28 1.25
N ASN A 371 -8.51 -30.56 1.21
CA ASN A 371 -7.35 -31.11 1.93
C ASN A 371 -6.11 -31.26 1.05
N ARG A 372 -6.14 -30.82 -0.19
CA ARG A 372 -5.02 -30.94 -1.12
C ARG A 372 -4.26 -29.63 -1.30
N SER A 373 -2.98 -29.80 -1.64
CA SER A 373 -1.93 -28.85 -2.07
C SER A 373 -2.44 -27.54 -2.67
N PRO A 374 -1.62 -26.49 -2.72
CA PRO A 374 -1.97 -25.25 -3.40
C PRO A 374 -2.60 -25.52 -4.76
N ILE A 375 -3.67 -24.81 -5.09
CA ILE A 375 -4.34 -24.91 -6.38
C ILE A 375 -3.99 -23.72 -7.26
N LYS A 376 -4.00 -23.95 -8.57
CA LYS A 376 -3.72 -22.94 -9.58
C LYS A 376 -4.92 -22.85 -10.54
N ILE A 377 -5.45 -21.67 -10.70
CA ILE A 377 -6.61 -21.39 -11.53
C ILE A 377 -6.18 -20.41 -12.61
N TYR A 378 -6.43 -20.76 -13.87
CA TYR A 378 -6.19 -19.87 -14.98
C TYR A 378 -7.46 -19.10 -15.33
N TYR A 379 -7.31 -17.80 -15.53
CA TYR A 379 -8.37 -16.97 -16.09
C TYR A 379 -7.82 -16.12 -17.25
N SER A 380 -8.66 -15.86 -18.24
CA SER A 380 -8.27 -15.13 -19.46
C SER A 380 -9.04 -13.82 -19.64
N THR A 381 -10.11 -13.61 -18.87
CA THR A 381 -10.96 -12.43 -18.99
C THR A 381 -11.20 -11.79 -17.62
N THR A 382 -11.43 -10.47 -17.61
CA THR A 382 -11.83 -9.73 -16.41
C THR A 382 -13.09 -10.32 -15.78
N GLN A 383 -14.04 -10.74 -16.60
CA GLN A 383 -15.29 -11.33 -16.12
C GLN A 383 -15.09 -12.66 -15.40
N GLN A 384 -14.15 -13.51 -15.86
CA GLN A 384 -13.75 -14.73 -15.12
C GLN A 384 -13.12 -14.37 -13.79
N PHE A 385 -12.20 -13.39 -13.77
CA PHE A 385 -11.58 -12.91 -12.55
C PHE A 385 -12.62 -12.38 -11.53
N GLU A 386 -13.58 -11.59 -11.98
CA GLU A 386 -14.66 -11.05 -11.12
C GLU A 386 -15.52 -12.18 -10.53
N ARG A 387 -15.87 -13.20 -11.31
CA ARG A 387 -16.63 -14.36 -10.81
C ARG A 387 -15.84 -15.14 -9.76
N LEU A 388 -14.56 -15.42 -10.04
CA LEU A 388 -13.66 -16.13 -9.10
C LEU A 388 -13.47 -15.30 -7.82
N SER A 389 -13.21 -14.00 -7.95
CA SER A 389 -13.07 -13.10 -6.80
C SER A 389 -14.33 -13.08 -5.92
N THR A 390 -15.50 -13.04 -6.55
CA THR A 390 -16.79 -13.09 -5.84
C THR A 390 -16.98 -14.44 -5.14
N PHE A 391 -16.65 -15.54 -5.79
CA PHE A 391 -16.75 -16.89 -5.22
C PHE A 391 -15.85 -17.03 -4.00
N PHE A 392 -14.59 -16.61 -4.11
CA PHE A 392 -13.63 -16.64 -3.01
C PHE A 392 -13.80 -15.49 -2.02
N ARG A 393 -14.75 -14.59 -2.25
CA ARG A 393 -15.01 -13.39 -1.44
C ARG A 393 -13.80 -12.46 -1.31
N TYR A 394 -12.88 -12.51 -2.26
CA TYR A 394 -11.81 -11.50 -2.33
C TYR A 394 -12.39 -10.16 -2.77
N VAL A 395 -11.87 -9.08 -2.18
CA VAL A 395 -12.20 -7.72 -2.62
C VAL A 395 -11.71 -7.58 -4.07
N PRO A 396 -12.62 -7.51 -5.06
CA PRO A 396 -12.21 -7.36 -6.44
C PRO A 396 -11.76 -5.92 -6.65
N TYR A 397 -10.49 -5.64 -6.47
CA TYR A 397 -9.92 -4.42 -7.03
C TYR A 397 -9.87 -4.58 -8.55
N SER A 398 -11.02 -4.40 -9.19
CA SER A 398 -11.24 -4.56 -10.64
C SER A 398 -10.43 -3.59 -11.51
N GLN A 399 -9.47 -2.89 -10.94
CA GLN A 399 -8.74 -1.81 -11.59
C GLN A 399 -7.25 -2.08 -11.79
N VAL A 400 -6.74 -3.21 -11.30
CA VAL A 400 -5.37 -3.63 -11.55
C VAL A 400 -5.44 -4.98 -12.26
N CYS A 401 -4.98 -5.03 -13.50
CA CYS A 401 -4.71 -6.32 -14.16
C CYS A 401 -3.60 -7.01 -13.37
N PHE A 402 -3.94 -7.86 -12.40
CA PHE A 402 -3.01 -8.78 -11.80
C PHE A 402 -2.72 -9.87 -12.83
N VAL A 403 -1.52 -9.84 -13.40
CA VAL A 403 -0.96 -11.03 -13.99
C VAL A 403 -0.37 -11.81 -12.82
N LEU A 404 -1.17 -12.70 -12.24
CA LEU A 404 -0.60 -13.80 -11.46
C LEU A 404 0.13 -14.69 -12.47
N HIS A 405 1.45 -14.68 -12.47
CA HIS A 405 2.26 -15.64 -13.19
C HIS A 405 2.18 -16.99 -12.53
#